data_bdd0cb3b0a95fc61c264a07e0eb66947
#
_entry.id   bdd0cb3b0a95fc61c264a07e0eb66947
#
_cell.length_a   1.000
_cell.length_b   1.000
_cell.length_c   1.000
_cell.angle_alpha   90.00
_cell.angle_beta   90.00
_cell.angle_gamma   90.00
#
_symmetry.space_group_name_H-M   'P 1'
#
loop_
_entity.id
_entity.type
_entity.pdbx_description
1 polymer ?
#
loop_
_entity_poly.entity_id
_entity_poly.type
_entity_poly.pdbx_seq_one_letter_code
_entity_poly.pdbx_strand_id
1 'polypeptide(L)'
;SATQTSGSTATATPTIANASDLRWVTPELQAEFTALDCSKAGAINDFVDEPTKPLVTCSTNKVEKYILGPVELDGTDIADATSGYQTGANGQPTNIVEVRLNFTGDGAKKFTDVTTRLYALKATDETRNRFAIVLDKQVISAPSTNAVIANGQASITGSFTIESARALAQQLKFG
;
A
#
# COMPACT_ATOMS: atom_id res chain seq x y z
N SER A 1 20.54 -41.58 -40.93
CA SER A 1 19.99 -41.48 -39.58
C SER A 1 20.15 -40.04 -39.09
N ALA A 2 19.06 -39.27 -39.17
CA ALA A 2 19.02 -37.91 -38.63
C ALA A 2 18.56 -37.99 -37.18
N THR A 3 19.45 -37.63 -36.24
CA THR A 3 19.13 -37.48 -34.83
C THR A 3 18.51 -36.13 -34.62
N GLN A 4 17.20 -36.08 -34.39
CA GLN A 4 16.54 -34.88 -33.96
C GLN A 4 16.81 -34.67 -32.47
N THR A 5 17.59 -33.65 -32.14
CA THR A 5 17.75 -33.19 -30.81
C THR A 5 16.54 -32.28 -30.48
N SER A 6 15.58 -32.79 -29.73
CA SER A 6 14.49 -32.01 -29.20
C SER A 6 15.07 -31.03 -28.15
N GLY A 7 15.33 -29.82 -28.58
CA GLY A 7 15.63 -28.73 -27.67
C GLY A 7 14.37 -28.40 -26.87
N SER A 8 14.29 -28.89 -25.65
CA SER A 8 13.30 -28.39 -24.68
C SER A 8 13.65 -26.94 -24.35
N THR A 9 12.97 -26.01 -24.97
CA THR A 9 12.97 -24.62 -24.53
C THR A 9 12.24 -24.58 -23.21
N ALA A 10 13.00 -24.61 -22.10
CA ALA A 10 12.47 -24.29 -20.80
C ALA A 10 11.92 -22.86 -20.89
N THR A 11 10.61 -22.71 -20.88
CA THR A 11 9.95 -21.40 -20.80
C THR A 11 10.30 -20.85 -19.43
N ALA A 12 11.21 -19.87 -19.38
CA ALA A 12 11.56 -19.19 -18.14
C ALA A 12 10.26 -18.59 -17.56
N THR A 13 9.93 -18.93 -16.31
CA THR A 13 8.80 -18.33 -15.62
C THR A 13 9.02 -16.82 -15.57
N PRO A 14 8.10 -16.00 -16.10
CA PRO A 14 8.30 -14.55 -16.09
C PRO A 14 8.52 -14.05 -14.65
N THR A 15 9.60 -13.31 -14.43
CA THR A 15 9.87 -12.68 -13.13
C THR A 15 8.82 -11.63 -12.87
N ILE A 16 8.25 -11.62 -11.65
CA ILE A 16 7.31 -10.59 -11.21
C ILE A 16 8.04 -9.26 -11.15
N ALA A 17 7.54 -8.27 -11.88
CA ALA A 17 8.26 -7.01 -12.10
C ALA A 17 8.21 -6.07 -10.90
N ASN A 18 7.08 -5.98 -10.19
CA ASN A 18 6.86 -5.05 -9.09
C ASN A 18 5.68 -5.49 -8.22
N ALA A 19 5.42 -4.74 -7.14
CA ALA A 19 4.35 -5.07 -6.19
C ALA A 19 2.93 -4.88 -6.75
N SER A 20 2.77 -4.17 -7.87
CA SER A 20 1.48 -4.03 -8.55
C SER A 20 1.20 -5.13 -9.58
N ASP A 21 2.11 -6.06 -9.78
CA ASP A 21 1.96 -7.14 -10.75
C ASP A 21 0.86 -8.11 -10.31
N LEU A 22 -0.12 -8.33 -11.17
CA LEU A 22 -1.25 -9.24 -10.88
C LEU A 22 -0.83 -10.70 -10.69
N ARG A 23 0.38 -11.08 -11.11
CA ARG A 23 0.90 -12.44 -10.89
C ARG A 23 1.14 -12.77 -9.42
N TRP A 24 1.16 -11.76 -8.52
CA TRP A 24 1.13 -11.98 -7.08
C TRP A 24 -0.17 -12.62 -6.60
N VAL A 25 -1.27 -12.40 -7.34
CA VAL A 25 -2.58 -12.94 -7.01
C VAL A 25 -2.68 -14.37 -7.55
N THR A 26 -2.22 -15.32 -6.76
CA THR A 26 -2.33 -16.74 -7.06
C THR A 26 -3.75 -17.25 -6.79
N PRO A 27 -4.15 -18.43 -7.32
CA PRO A 27 -5.44 -19.03 -6.96
C PRO A 27 -5.61 -19.24 -5.46
N GLU A 28 -4.54 -19.60 -4.75
CA GLU A 28 -4.53 -19.77 -3.29
C GLU A 28 -4.82 -18.45 -2.58
N LEU A 29 -4.15 -17.38 -2.99
CA LEU A 29 -4.33 -16.05 -2.42
C LEU A 29 -5.74 -15.51 -2.68
N GLN A 30 -6.26 -15.73 -3.88
CA GLN A 30 -7.64 -15.38 -4.24
C GLN A 30 -8.65 -16.14 -3.38
N ALA A 31 -8.40 -17.41 -3.09
CA ALA A 31 -9.24 -18.21 -2.20
C ALA A 31 -9.21 -17.68 -0.76
N GLU A 32 -8.04 -17.30 -0.25
CA GLU A 32 -7.90 -16.66 1.06
C GLU A 32 -8.70 -15.36 1.12
N PHE A 33 -8.60 -14.53 0.09
CA PHE A 33 -9.34 -13.27 0.00
C PHE A 33 -10.86 -13.52 0.00
N THR A 34 -11.33 -14.49 -0.76
CA THR A 34 -12.75 -14.81 -0.85
C THR A 34 -13.29 -15.34 0.48
N ALA A 35 -12.50 -16.16 1.19
CA ALA A 35 -12.86 -16.75 2.46
C ALA A 35 -12.79 -15.78 3.65
N LEU A 36 -12.00 -14.69 3.53
CA LEU A 36 -11.81 -13.75 4.62
C LEU A 36 -13.09 -12.98 4.92
N ASP A 37 -13.54 -13.06 6.17
CA ASP A 37 -14.66 -12.30 6.71
C ASP A 37 -14.16 -11.31 7.75
N CYS A 38 -14.06 -10.04 7.33
CA CYS A 38 -13.52 -8.96 8.17
C CYS A 38 -14.43 -8.62 9.37
N SER A 39 -15.68 -9.05 9.37
CA SER A 39 -16.60 -8.80 10.48
C SER A 39 -16.33 -9.72 11.69
N LYS A 40 -15.62 -10.83 11.47
CA LYS A 40 -15.32 -11.78 12.54
C LYS A 40 -14.21 -11.29 13.45
N ALA A 41 -14.41 -11.40 14.76
CA ALA A 41 -13.36 -11.12 15.74
C ALA A 41 -12.18 -12.06 15.52
N GLY A 42 -10.97 -11.49 15.52
CA GLY A 42 -9.73 -12.25 15.34
C GLY A 42 -9.45 -12.71 13.91
N ALA A 43 -10.20 -12.24 12.92
CA ALA A 43 -10.03 -12.64 11.52
C ALA A 43 -8.60 -12.47 10.99
N ILE A 44 -7.83 -11.53 11.53
CA ILE A 44 -6.46 -11.20 11.12
C ILE A 44 -5.37 -11.72 12.07
N ASN A 45 -5.73 -12.34 13.20
CA ASN A 45 -4.76 -12.70 14.25
C ASN A 45 -3.72 -13.73 13.77
N ASP A 46 -4.11 -14.60 12.85
CA ASP A 46 -3.25 -15.66 12.32
C ASP A 46 -2.46 -15.23 11.06
N PHE A 47 -2.59 -13.97 10.64
CA PHE A 47 -1.87 -13.49 9.47
C PHE A 47 -0.38 -13.41 9.75
N VAL A 48 0.40 -13.99 8.84
CA VAL A 48 1.86 -13.86 8.84
C VAL A 48 2.23 -12.60 8.07
N ASP A 49 2.89 -11.67 8.73
CA ASP A 49 3.37 -10.44 8.10
C ASP A 49 4.77 -10.64 7.56
N GLU A 50 4.85 -11.04 6.30
CA GLU A 50 6.11 -11.21 5.58
C GLU A 50 6.23 -10.09 4.53
N PRO A 51 7.16 -9.13 4.71
CA PRO A 51 7.28 -7.96 3.81
C PRO A 51 7.50 -8.29 2.33
N THR A 52 8.09 -9.44 2.05
CA THR A 52 8.40 -9.87 0.67
C THR A 52 7.26 -10.61 -0.01
N LYS A 53 6.16 -10.82 0.69
CA LYS A 53 4.99 -11.56 0.18
C LYS A 53 3.75 -10.69 0.15
N PRO A 54 2.78 -11.00 -0.73
CA PRO A 54 1.48 -10.32 -0.70
C PRO A 54 0.72 -10.62 0.59
N LEU A 55 -0.16 -9.72 0.98
CA LEU A 55 -0.97 -9.81 2.18
C LEU A 55 -2.45 -9.68 1.84
N VAL A 56 -3.25 -10.61 2.33
CA VAL A 56 -4.72 -10.49 2.34
C VAL A 56 -5.14 -10.01 3.71
N THR A 57 -5.83 -8.89 3.79
CA THR A 57 -6.19 -8.28 5.07
C THR A 57 -7.44 -7.42 5.00
N CYS A 58 -7.80 -6.86 6.15
CA CYS A 58 -8.97 -6.00 6.34
C CYS A 58 -8.56 -4.57 6.64
N SER A 59 -9.47 -3.64 6.33
CA SER A 59 -9.37 -2.28 6.89
C SER A 59 -9.63 -2.30 8.41
N THR A 60 -9.11 -1.28 9.10
CA THR A 60 -9.30 -1.14 10.56
C THR A 60 -10.77 -1.00 10.95
N ASN A 61 -11.59 -0.40 10.07
CA ASN A 61 -13.04 -0.28 10.29
C ASN A 61 -13.83 -1.53 9.89
N LYS A 62 -13.14 -2.58 9.43
CA LYS A 62 -13.71 -3.88 9.04
C LYS A 62 -14.71 -3.84 7.87
N VAL A 63 -14.70 -2.76 7.09
CA VAL A 63 -15.62 -2.57 5.96
C VAL A 63 -15.06 -3.16 4.67
N GLU A 64 -13.76 -2.98 4.43
CA GLU A 64 -13.11 -3.42 3.20
C GLU A 64 -12.07 -4.50 3.45
N LYS A 65 -11.93 -5.40 2.49
CA LYS A 65 -10.83 -6.35 2.46
C LYS A 65 -9.96 -6.11 1.23
N TYR A 66 -8.68 -6.45 1.36
CA TYR A 66 -7.66 -6.13 0.36
C TYR A 66 -6.77 -7.30 0.07
N ILE A 67 -6.30 -7.36 -1.19
CA ILE A 67 -5.10 -8.09 -1.57
C ILE A 67 -4.03 -7.04 -1.84
N LEU A 68 -2.97 -7.05 -1.05
CA LEU A 68 -1.86 -6.11 -1.16
C LEU A 68 -0.64 -6.81 -1.73
N GLY A 69 0.08 -6.14 -2.61
CA GLY A 69 1.40 -6.58 -3.03
C GLY A 69 2.43 -6.47 -1.90
N PRO A 70 3.64 -7.00 -2.08
CA PRO A 70 4.70 -6.88 -1.09
C PRO A 70 4.98 -5.44 -0.68
N VAL A 71 5.55 -5.28 0.51
CA VAL A 71 5.90 -3.96 1.07
C VAL A 71 6.88 -3.24 0.16
N GLU A 72 6.59 -1.98 -0.16
CA GLU A 72 7.45 -1.14 -0.99
C GLU A 72 8.19 -0.08 -0.19
N LEU A 73 7.55 0.44 0.85
CA LEU A 73 8.17 1.34 1.84
C LEU A 73 7.85 0.81 3.23
N ASP A 74 8.78 0.97 4.15
CA ASP A 74 8.60 0.62 5.56
C ASP A 74 8.86 1.83 6.47
N GLY A 75 8.79 1.63 7.77
CA GLY A 75 8.97 2.70 8.76
C GLY A 75 10.33 3.39 8.67
N THR A 76 11.37 2.72 8.16
CA THR A 76 12.70 3.31 8.01
C THR A 76 12.76 4.35 6.87
N ASP A 77 11.81 4.32 5.97
CA ASP A 77 11.68 5.28 4.87
C ASP A 77 11.00 6.59 5.31
N ILE A 78 10.42 6.63 6.51
CA ILE A 78 9.72 7.79 7.05
C ILE A 78 10.67 8.59 7.93
N ALA A 79 10.96 9.84 7.55
CA ALA A 79 11.79 10.75 8.34
C ALA A 79 10.99 11.43 9.45
N ASP A 80 9.75 11.79 9.18
CA ASP A 80 8.86 12.45 10.13
C ASP A 80 7.39 12.21 9.79
N ALA A 81 6.54 12.30 10.80
CA ALA A 81 5.09 12.23 10.63
C ALA A 81 4.44 13.22 11.61
N THR A 82 3.55 14.07 11.10
CA THR A 82 2.84 15.08 11.88
C THR A 82 1.35 15.01 11.62
N SER A 83 0.56 15.51 12.54
CA SER A 83 -0.89 15.60 12.40
C SER A 83 -1.35 17.04 12.51
N GLY A 84 -2.47 17.37 11.90
CA GLY A 84 -3.05 18.70 11.98
C GLY A 84 -4.23 18.86 11.03
N TYR A 85 -4.71 20.09 10.94
CA TYR A 85 -5.74 20.43 9.98
C TYR A 85 -5.11 20.73 8.61
N GLN A 86 -5.76 20.25 7.56
CA GLN A 86 -5.36 20.54 6.19
C GLN A 86 -5.54 22.04 5.92
N THR A 87 -4.56 22.64 5.23
CA THR A 87 -4.63 24.03 4.80
C THR A 87 -5.35 24.12 3.45
N GLY A 88 -6.34 25.00 3.37
CA GLY A 88 -7.05 25.28 2.12
C GLY A 88 -6.23 26.13 1.15
N ALA A 89 -6.74 26.28 -0.07
CA ALA A 89 -6.10 27.04 -1.14
C ALA A 89 -5.84 28.52 -0.79
N ASN A 90 -6.63 29.07 0.13
CA ASN A 90 -6.49 30.45 0.63
C ASN A 90 -5.52 30.59 1.80
N GLY A 91 -4.79 29.52 2.17
CA GLY A 91 -3.89 29.52 3.30
C GLY A 91 -4.55 29.38 4.68
N GLN A 92 -5.87 29.26 4.73
CA GLN A 92 -6.61 29.09 5.98
C GLN A 92 -6.75 27.61 6.35
N PRO A 93 -6.74 27.26 7.65
CA PRO A 93 -7.02 25.89 8.07
C PRO A 93 -8.44 25.47 7.67
N THR A 94 -8.57 24.22 7.21
CA THR A 94 -9.87 23.58 6.99
C THR A 94 -10.27 22.77 8.23
N ASN A 95 -11.43 22.14 8.20
CA ASN A 95 -11.86 21.18 9.23
C ASN A 95 -11.45 19.74 8.91
N ILE A 96 -10.64 19.53 7.87
CA ILE A 96 -10.14 18.22 7.49
C ILE A 96 -8.87 17.92 8.27
N VAL A 97 -8.90 16.85 9.06
CA VAL A 97 -7.72 16.37 9.80
C VAL A 97 -6.88 15.50 8.88
N GLU A 98 -5.57 15.75 8.86
CA GLU A 98 -4.62 14.99 8.06
C GLU A 98 -3.42 14.53 8.86
N VAL A 99 -2.79 13.46 8.40
CA VAL A 99 -1.45 13.05 8.81
C VAL A 99 -0.50 13.31 7.65
N ARG A 100 0.57 14.07 7.89
CA ARG A 100 1.60 14.38 6.90
C ARG A 100 2.80 13.50 7.13
N LEU A 101 3.26 12.87 6.06
CA LEU A 101 4.48 12.07 6.06
C LEU A 101 5.57 12.79 5.30
N ASN A 102 6.76 12.83 5.89
CA ASN A 102 7.98 13.24 5.22
C ASN A 102 8.88 12.02 5.11
N PHE A 103 9.29 11.68 3.90
CA PHE A 103 10.15 10.53 3.66
C PHE A 103 11.63 10.92 3.76
N THR A 104 12.47 9.92 4.06
CA THR A 104 13.92 10.03 3.87
C THR A 104 14.24 10.23 2.38
N GLY A 105 15.50 10.56 2.05
CA GLY A 105 15.91 10.67 0.63
C GLY A 105 15.64 9.39 -0.16
N ASP A 106 15.93 8.23 0.41
CA ASP A 106 15.67 6.93 -0.22
C ASP A 106 14.17 6.62 -0.28
N GLY A 107 13.44 6.92 0.79
CA GLY A 107 11.99 6.76 0.82
C GLY A 107 11.28 7.63 -0.20
N ALA A 108 11.73 8.87 -0.39
CA ALA A 108 11.19 9.78 -1.40
C ALA A 108 11.36 9.23 -2.83
N LYS A 109 12.51 8.63 -3.13
CA LYS A 109 12.75 8.00 -4.44
C LYS A 109 11.83 6.79 -4.65
N LYS A 110 11.70 5.93 -3.65
CA LYS A 110 10.79 4.79 -3.69
C LYS A 110 9.35 5.26 -3.91
N PHE A 111 8.91 6.28 -3.18
CA PHE A 111 7.55 6.81 -3.28
C PHE A 111 7.28 7.47 -4.64
N THR A 112 8.27 8.15 -5.21
CA THR A 112 8.19 8.66 -6.58
C THR A 112 7.95 7.53 -7.58
N ASP A 113 8.70 6.44 -7.48
CA ASP A 113 8.55 5.28 -8.36
C ASP A 113 7.18 4.60 -8.19
N VAL A 114 6.73 4.43 -6.94
CA VAL A 114 5.41 3.86 -6.62
C VAL A 114 4.30 4.71 -7.22
N THR A 115 4.31 6.02 -6.98
CA THR A 115 3.25 6.91 -7.49
C THR A 115 3.28 7.06 -9.00
N THR A 116 4.45 6.99 -9.62
CA THR A 116 4.58 6.95 -11.09
C THR A 116 3.88 5.73 -11.66
N ARG A 117 4.12 4.56 -11.09
CA ARG A 117 3.51 3.31 -11.53
C ARG A 117 2.00 3.30 -11.27
N LEU A 118 1.56 3.72 -10.08
CA LEU A 118 0.15 3.75 -9.73
C LEU A 118 -0.63 4.76 -10.56
N TYR A 119 -0.06 5.94 -10.79
CA TYR A 119 -0.71 6.95 -11.62
C TYR A 119 -0.92 6.47 -13.07
N ALA A 120 0.02 5.70 -13.60
CA ALA A 120 -0.13 5.10 -14.92
C ALA A 120 -1.30 4.10 -14.98
N LEU A 121 -1.65 3.45 -13.87
CA LEU A 121 -2.80 2.53 -13.79
C LEU A 121 -4.14 3.25 -13.78
N LYS A 122 -4.18 4.54 -13.48
CA LYS A 122 -5.44 5.31 -13.38
C LYS A 122 -6.29 5.21 -14.66
N ALA A 123 -5.66 5.18 -15.83
CA ALA A 123 -6.36 5.12 -17.11
C ALA A 123 -6.83 3.71 -17.51
N THR A 124 -6.17 2.67 -17.00
CA THR A 124 -6.39 1.28 -17.41
C THR A 124 -7.04 0.41 -16.34
N ASP A 125 -6.71 0.66 -15.07
CA ASP A 125 -7.25 -0.08 -13.94
C ASP A 125 -7.20 0.81 -12.68
N GLU A 126 -8.19 1.68 -12.57
CA GLU A 126 -8.26 2.67 -11.49
C GLU A 126 -8.31 2.02 -10.10
N THR A 127 -8.88 0.82 -9.98
CA THR A 127 -8.98 0.11 -8.70
C THR A 127 -7.62 -0.27 -8.14
N ARG A 128 -6.61 -0.42 -8.99
CA ARG A 128 -5.22 -0.70 -8.61
C ARG A 128 -4.38 0.55 -8.38
N ASN A 129 -4.90 1.73 -8.71
CA ASN A 129 -4.24 3.00 -8.42
C ASN A 129 -4.46 3.39 -6.96
N ARG A 130 -4.02 2.54 -6.04
CA ARG A 130 -4.12 2.78 -4.60
C ARG A 130 -2.85 2.28 -3.92
N PHE A 131 -2.37 3.05 -2.95
CA PHE A 131 -1.34 2.57 -2.03
C PHE A 131 -1.94 2.40 -0.64
N ALA A 132 -1.63 1.30 0.00
CA ALA A 132 -2.17 0.98 1.31
C ALA A 132 -1.17 1.34 2.41
N ILE A 133 -1.66 1.99 3.45
CA ILE A 133 -0.92 2.24 4.68
C ILE A 133 -1.36 1.21 5.69
N VAL A 134 -0.41 0.35 6.08
CA VAL A 134 -0.67 -0.82 6.91
C VAL A 134 0.02 -0.65 8.26
N LEU A 135 -0.73 -0.82 9.34
CA LEU A 135 -0.22 -0.97 10.71
C LEU A 135 -0.84 -2.21 11.34
N ASP A 136 -0.04 -2.98 12.05
CA ASP A 136 -0.49 -4.20 12.72
C ASP A 136 -1.30 -5.13 11.80
N LYS A 137 -0.82 -5.29 10.56
CA LYS A 137 -1.43 -6.13 9.51
C LYS A 137 -2.79 -5.65 9.00
N GLN A 138 -3.24 -4.47 9.40
CA GLN A 138 -4.51 -3.88 8.94
C GLN A 138 -4.29 -2.63 8.12
N VAL A 139 -5.15 -2.41 7.14
CA VAL A 139 -5.13 -1.21 6.31
C VAL A 139 -5.82 -0.06 7.06
N ILE A 140 -5.07 0.99 7.34
CA ILE A 140 -5.59 2.22 7.94
C ILE A 140 -6.22 3.10 6.86
N SER A 141 -5.53 3.22 5.73
CA SER A 141 -5.96 4.05 4.60
C SER A 141 -5.38 3.47 3.31
N ALA A 142 -6.11 3.62 2.22
CA ALA A 142 -5.68 3.18 0.90
C ALA A 142 -6.04 4.24 -0.16
N PRO A 143 -5.39 5.41 -0.12
CA PRO A 143 -5.70 6.50 -1.05
C PRO A 143 -5.21 6.18 -2.47
N SER A 144 -5.91 6.75 -3.45
CA SER A 144 -5.43 6.80 -4.84
C SER A 144 -4.49 7.98 -5.02
N THR A 145 -3.59 7.87 -6.01
CA THR A 145 -2.78 9.02 -6.39
C THR A 145 -3.31 9.68 -7.67
N ASN A 146 -3.36 11.01 -7.66
CA ASN A 146 -3.78 11.82 -8.81
C ASN A 146 -2.61 12.45 -9.55
N ALA A 147 -1.40 12.22 -9.08
CA ALA A 147 -0.17 12.73 -9.66
C ALA A 147 1.02 11.92 -9.19
N VAL A 148 2.13 12.04 -9.91
CA VAL A 148 3.42 11.57 -9.42
C VAL A 148 3.86 12.46 -8.26
N ILE A 149 4.23 11.88 -7.13
CA ILE A 149 4.65 12.62 -5.94
C ILE A 149 6.17 12.52 -5.81
N ALA A 150 6.85 13.60 -6.18
CA ALA A 150 8.31 13.66 -6.23
C ALA A 150 8.93 14.51 -5.12
N ASN A 151 8.11 15.16 -4.27
CA ASN A 151 8.60 16.08 -3.25
C ASN A 151 8.92 15.43 -1.89
N GLY A 152 8.81 14.12 -1.81
CA GLY A 152 9.10 13.39 -0.56
C GLY A 152 8.06 13.55 0.54
N GLN A 153 6.85 13.98 0.21
CA GLN A 153 5.77 14.21 1.16
C GLN A 153 4.50 13.49 0.74
N ALA A 154 3.75 13.00 1.71
CA ALA A 154 2.42 12.44 1.49
C ALA A 154 1.47 12.94 2.56
N SER A 155 0.20 13.11 2.20
CA SER A 155 -0.86 13.47 3.12
C SER A 155 -1.90 12.36 3.15
N ILE A 156 -2.25 11.93 4.36
CA ILE A 156 -3.28 10.93 4.60
C ILE A 156 -4.48 11.65 5.20
N THR A 157 -5.60 11.59 4.52
CA THR A 157 -6.87 12.09 5.03
C THR A 157 -7.83 10.93 5.26
N GLY A 158 -8.80 11.11 6.13
CA GLY A 158 -9.79 10.09 6.45
C GLY A 158 -10.67 10.55 7.60
N SER A 159 -11.39 9.61 8.20
CA SER A 159 -12.26 9.87 9.34
C SER A 159 -11.46 9.97 10.65
N PHE A 160 -10.49 10.88 10.70
CA PHE A 160 -9.65 11.07 11.86
C PHE A 160 -10.23 12.15 12.78
N THR A 161 -10.11 11.90 14.09
CA THR A 161 -10.10 12.98 15.08
C THR A 161 -8.67 13.51 15.25
N ILE A 162 -8.50 14.68 15.88
CA ILE A 162 -7.16 15.21 16.17
C ILE A 162 -6.35 14.19 16.99
N GLU A 163 -6.98 13.56 17.97
CA GLU A 163 -6.33 12.57 18.85
C GLU A 163 -5.90 11.32 18.06
N SER A 164 -6.79 10.78 17.22
CA SER A 164 -6.47 9.57 16.44
C SER A 164 -5.41 9.84 15.37
N ALA A 165 -5.42 11.02 14.76
CA ALA A 165 -4.39 11.44 13.81
C ALA A 165 -3.02 11.60 14.48
N ARG A 166 -3.01 12.18 15.70
CA ARG A 166 -1.77 12.32 16.48
C ARG A 166 -1.20 10.95 16.85
N ALA A 167 -2.03 10.03 17.30
CA ALA A 167 -1.62 8.68 17.64
C ALA A 167 -1.06 7.95 16.40
N LEU A 168 -1.71 8.07 15.25
CA LEU A 168 -1.24 7.49 14.00
C LEU A 168 0.11 8.08 13.58
N ALA A 169 0.26 9.40 13.65
CA ALA A 169 1.52 10.06 13.32
C ALA A 169 2.68 9.54 14.20
N GLN A 170 2.45 9.37 15.50
CA GLN A 170 3.44 8.80 16.41
C GLN A 170 3.80 7.35 16.06
N GLN A 171 2.81 6.52 15.74
CA GLN A 171 3.04 5.14 15.34
C GLN A 171 3.85 5.06 14.05
N LEU A 172 3.56 5.90 13.07
CA LEU A 172 4.29 5.94 11.80
C LEU A 172 5.72 6.46 11.98
N LYS A 173 5.94 7.40 12.89
CA LYS A 173 7.24 7.99 13.15
C LYS A 173 8.17 7.06 13.96
N PHE A 174 7.63 6.33 14.93
CA PHE A 174 8.40 5.54 15.88
C PHE A 174 8.19 4.02 15.76
N GLY A 175 7.24 3.63 14.96
CA GLY A 175 6.94 2.23 14.71
C GLY A 175 7.80 1.64 13.64
#